data_e66b9416eb9c5ab5f5c33b70c9d2fa4c
#
_entry.id   e66b9416eb9c5ab5f5c33b70c9d2fa4c
#
_cell.length_a   1.000
_cell.length_b   1.000
_cell.length_c   1.000
_cell.angle_alpha   90.00
_cell.angle_beta   90.00
_cell.angle_gamma   90.00
#
_symmetry.space_group_name_H-M   'P 1'
#
loop_
_entity.id
_entity.type
_entity.pdbx_description
1 polymer ?
#
loop_
_entity_poly.entity_id
_entity_poly.type
_entity_poly.pdbx_seq_one_letter_code
_entity_poly.pdbx_strand_id
1 'polypeptide(L)'
;MLRRIKEVGGSLEDMVRVYCLQIRCLSEIACPVWNGALTKSDIKRIERTQKMALKIILGSEYRWYDEALDRCGLILLSTRRHDICLKFAQSIEKSQKFNSWLKKTVCQTRTSEKYSIPFTRTKIYETSPLIYLTKLLNSNP
;
A
#
# COMPACT_ATOMS: atom_id res chain seq x y z
N MET A 1 3.60 21.69 -8.99
CA MET A 1 2.15 21.81 -8.76
C MET A 1 1.86 22.26 -7.33
N LEU A 2 2.11 21.51 -6.27
CA LEU A 2 1.80 21.91 -4.87
C LEU A 2 2.38 23.29 -4.47
N ARG A 3 3.63 23.60 -4.84
CA ARG A 3 4.25 24.91 -4.56
C ARG A 3 3.45 26.05 -5.17
N ARG A 4 3.03 25.93 -6.44
CA ARG A 4 2.24 26.95 -7.13
C ARG A 4 0.88 27.19 -6.46
N ILE A 5 0.21 26.11 -6.00
CA ILE A 5 -1.06 26.24 -5.28
C ILE A 5 -0.83 27.00 -3.96
N LYS A 6 0.27 26.70 -3.27
CA LYS A 6 0.63 27.41 -2.02
C LYS A 6 0.92 28.88 -2.26
N GLU A 7 1.64 29.23 -3.35
CA GLU A 7 1.96 30.62 -3.73
C GLU A 7 0.70 31.45 -4.03
N VAL A 8 -0.34 30.81 -4.58
CA VAL A 8 -1.64 31.45 -4.87
C VAL A 8 -2.55 31.51 -3.63
N GLY A 9 -2.10 31.02 -2.46
CA GLY A 9 -2.88 31.08 -1.22
C GLY A 9 -3.88 29.93 -1.04
N GLY A 10 -3.64 28.78 -1.68
CA GLY A 10 -4.47 27.58 -1.50
C GLY A 10 -4.54 27.12 -0.04
N SER A 11 -5.72 26.70 0.40
CA SER A 11 -5.94 26.20 1.77
C SER A 11 -5.16 24.89 2.03
N LEU A 12 -4.95 24.56 3.32
CA LEU A 12 -4.35 23.29 3.72
C LEU A 12 -5.13 22.11 3.15
N GLU A 13 -6.45 22.15 3.24
CA GLU A 13 -7.34 21.08 2.75
C GLU A 13 -7.24 20.91 1.25
N ASP A 14 -7.19 22.00 0.47
CA ASP A 14 -7.06 21.95 -0.98
C ASP A 14 -5.72 21.32 -1.38
N MET A 15 -4.63 21.69 -0.72
CA MET A 15 -3.31 21.13 -0.98
C MET A 15 -3.24 19.64 -0.65
N VAL A 16 -3.85 19.20 0.47
CA VAL A 16 -3.95 17.78 0.84
C VAL A 16 -4.80 17.04 -0.19
N ARG A 17 -5.92 17.60 -0.61
CA ARG A 17 -6.80 17.03 -1.64
C ARG A 17 -6.05 16.84 -2.96
N VAL A 18 -5.33 17.86 -3.43
CA VAL A 18 -4.53 17.77 -4.65
C VAL A 18 -3.41 16.74 -4.52
N TYR A 19 -2.73 16.68 -3.37
CA TYR A 19 -1.76 15.64 -3.08
C TYR A 19 -2.38 14.24 -3.20
N CYS A 20 -3.52 14.02 -2.57
CA CYS A 20 -4.21 12.73 -2.59
C CYS A 20 -4.64 12.31 -3.99
N LEU A 21 -5.17 13.24 -4.78
CA LEU A 21 -5.74 12.94 -6.10
C LEU A 21 -4.69 12.82 -7.21
N GLN A 22 -3.59 13.56 -7.11
CA GLN A 22 -2.64 13.69 -8.21
C GLN A 22 -1.29 12.99 -7.94
N ILE A 23 -0.84 12.94 -6.69
CA ILE A 23 0.49 12.43 -6.36
C ILE A 23 0.40 11.06 -5.69
N ARG A 24 -0.43 10.94 -4.63
CA ARG A 24 -0.56 9.70 -3.88
C ARG A 24 -1.10 8.57 -4.73
N CYS A 25 -2.09 8.84 -5.58
CA CYS A 25 -2.66 7.85 -6.48
C CYS A 25 -1.61 7.17 -7.36
N LEU A 26 -0.57 7.89 -7.81
CA LEU A 26 0.52 7.33 -8.61
C LEU A 26 1.35 6.29 -7.81
N SER A 27 1.48 6.48 -6.49
CA SER A 27 2.19 5.54 -5.60
C SER A 27 1.32 4.37 -5.14
N GLU A 28 0.05 4.36 -5.49
CA GLU A 28 -0.93 3.33 -5.13
C GLU A 28 -1.41 2.53 -6.35
N ILE A 29 -1.22 3.05 -7.56
CA ILE A 29 -1.69 2.40 -8.79
C ILE A 29 -1.11 1.00 -8.93
N ALA A 30 -1.98 0.02 -9.16
CA ALA A 30 -1.64 -1.39 -9.33
C ALA A 30 -0.75 -1.97 -8.19
N CYS A 31 -0.78 -1.39 -6.97
CA CYS A 31 0.07 -1.83 -5.87
C CYS A 31 -0.07 -3.33 -5.53
N PRO A 32 -1.21 -4.02 -5.70
CA PRO A 32 -1.28 -5.47 -5.50
C PRO A 32 -0.32 -6.28 -6.37
N VAL A 33 0.08 -5.72 -7.53
CA VAL A 33 0.98 -6.41 -8.46
C VAL A 33 2.45 -6.30 -8.05
N TRP A 34 2.88 -5.17 -7.51
CA TRP A 34 4.31 -4.89 -7.27
C TRP A 34 4.69 -4.75 -5.80
N ASN A 35 3.74 -4.57 -4.88
CA ASN A 35 4.05 -4.31 -3.47
C ASN A 35 4.82 -5.45 -2.78
N GLY A 36 4.56 -6.70 -3.17
CA GLY A 36 5.26 -7.88 -2.64
C GLY A 36 6.74 -7.97 -3.04
N ALA A 37 7.13 -7.31 -4.13
CA ALA A 37 8.50 -7.30 -4.63
C ALA A 37 9.36 -6.13 -4.10
N LEU A 38 8.77 -5.20 -3.35
CA LEU A 38 9.49 -4.03 -2.84
C LEU A 38 10.55 -4.40 -1.82
N THR A 39 11.74 -3.83 -2.00
CA THR A 39 12.78 -3.85 -0.97
C THR A 39 12.49 -2.80 0.12
N LYS A 40 13.14 -2.96 1.29
CA LYS A 40 13.08 -1.94 2.34
C LYS A 40 13.54 -0.54 1.86
N SER A 41 14.48 -0.51 0.92
CA SER A 41 14.96 0.73 0.30
C SER A 41 13.88 1.39 -0.55
N ASP A 42 13.17 0.59 -1.37
CA ASP A 42 12.10 1.12 -2.23
C ASP A 42 10.92 1.65 -1.41
N ILE A 43 10.54 0.96 -0.34
CA ILE A 43 9.53 1.44 0.60
C ILE A 43 9.91 2.81 1.16
N LYS A 44 11.18 2.99 1.60
CA LYS A 44 11.68 4.29 2.09
C LYS A 44 11.66 5.37 1.01
N ARG A 45 11.99 5.01 -0.23
CA ARG A 45 11.96 5.96 -1.38
C ARG A 45 10.55 6.45 -1.68
N ILE A 46 9.58 5.54 -1.69
CA ILE A 46 8.17 5.90 -1.91
C ILE A 46 7.67 6.77 -0.75
N GLU A 47 7.97 6.42 0.50
CA GLU A 47 7.58 7.19 1.68
C GLU A 47 8.20 8.60 1.68
N ARG A 48 9.43 8.74 1.13
CA ARG A 48 10.09 10.03 0.96
C ARG A 48 9.27 11.00 0.10
N THR A 49 8.54 10.50 -0.89
CA THR A 49 7.66 11.33 -1.73
C THR A 49 6.55 11.99 -0.90
N GLN A 50 5.91 11.23 -0.01
CA GLN A 50 4.91 11.77 0.92
C GLN A 50 5.52 12.78 1.89
N LYS A 51 6.69 12.47 2.45
CA LYS A 51 7.42 13.41 3.33
C LYS A 51 7.72 14.74 2.64
N MET A 52 8.15 14.70 1.39
CA MET A 52 8.42 15.92 0.61
C MET A 52 7.15 16.71 0.31
N ALA A 53 6.05 16.03 -0.02
CA ALA A 53 4.76 16.67 -0.23
C ALA A 53 4.27 17.39 1.04
N LEU A 54 4.33 16.72 2.20
CA LEU A 54 3.95 17.29 3.49
C LEU A 54 4.83 18.49 3.88
N LYS A 55 6.14 18.45 3.60
CA LYS A 55 7.02 19.60 3.79
C LYS A 55 6.59 20.81 2.95
N ILE A 56 6.14 20.60 1.73
CA ILE A 56 5.65 21.70 0.88
C ILE A 56 4.31 22.23 1.43
N ILE A 57 3.39 21.32 1.80
CA ILE A 57 2.06 21.68 2.31
C ILE A 57 2.18 22.51 3.59
N LEU A 58 2.86 21.97 4.60
CA LEU A 58 2.97 22.61 5.91
C LEU A 58 4.01 23.76 5.94
N GLY A 59 5.04 23.71 5.11
CA GLY A 59 6.09 24.74 5.07
C GLY A 59 6.83 24.85 6.40
N SER A 60 6.82 26.05 7.03
CA SER A 60 7.47 26.33 8.31
C SER A 60 6.86 25.56 9.50
N GLU A 61 5.62 25.12 9.38
CA GLU A 61 4.93 24.34 10.42
C GLU A 61 5.30 22.85 10.41
N TYR A 62 6.05 22.40 9.43
CA TYR A 62 6.53 21.01 9.37
C TYR A 62 7.64 20.80 10.40
N ARG A 63 7.38 20.00 11.42
CA ARG A 63 8.37 19.59 12.44
C ARG A 63 8.77 18.14 12.28
N TRP A 64 7.85 17.24 12.58
CA TRP A 64 8.04 15.79 12.53
C TRP A 64 7.07 15.15 11.55
N TYR A 65 7.47 14.01 10.98
CA TYR A 65 6.68 13.34 9.95
C TYR A 65 5.36 12.80 10.49
N ASP A 66 5.37 12.22 11.68
CA ASP A 66 4.18 11.62 12.29
C ASP A 66 3.15 12.70 12.66
N GLU A 67 3.60 13.82 13.24
CA GLU A 67 2.76 14.98 13.48
C GLU A 67 2.18 15.57 12.19
N ALA A 68 2.97 15.60 11.12
CA ALA A 68 2.50 16.09 9.82
C ALA A 68 1.45 15.18 9.19
N LEU A 69 1.54 13.86 9.40
CA LEU A 69 0.52 12.91 8.98
C LEU A 69 -0.79 13.16 9.72
N ASP A 70 -0.74 13.27 11.04
CA ASP A 70 -1.92 13.51 11.88
C ASP A 70 -2.62 14.82 11.51
N ARG A 71 -1.87 15.90 11.36
CA ARG A 71 -2.42 17.21 10.97
C ARG A 71 -3.09 17.22 9.60
N CYS A 72 -2.59 16.41 8.67
CA CYS A 72 -3.15 16.29 7.33
C CYS A 72 -4.17 15.15 7.19
N GLY A 73 -4.46 14.41 8.27
CA GLY A 73 -5.36 13.25 8.24
C GLY A 73 -4.85 12.14 7.30
N LEU A 74 -3.54 11.96 7.22
CA LEU A 74 -2.91 10.96 6.34
C LEU A 74 -2.28 9.85 7.17
N ILE A 75 -2.18 8.68 6.55
CA ILE A 75 -1.47 7.53 7.09
C ILE A 75 -0.21 7.22 6.27
N LEU A 76 0.67 6.39 6.81
CA LEU A 76 1.84 5.89 6.10
C LEU A 76 1.45 5.25 4.77
N LEU A 77 2.18 5.54 3.70
CA LEU A 77 1.92 4.92 2.38
C LEU A 77 2.10 3.40 2.41
N SER A 78 3.03 2.90 3.24
CA SER A 78 3.22 1.46 3.42
C SER A 78 1.99 0.78 4.01
N THR A 79 1.39 1.34 5.06
CA THR A 79 0.16 0.84 5.69
C THR A 79 -1.00 0.89 4.70
N ARG A 80 -1.16 2.02 4.04
CA ARG A 80 -2.24 2.21 3.07
C ARG A 80 -2.15 1.23 1.89
N ARG A 81 -0.94 1.00 1.33
CA ARG A 81 -0.75 0.00 0.27
C ARG A 81 -1.04 -1.42 0.76
N HIS A 82 -0.66 -1.73 2.01
CA HIS A 82 -1.00 -3.01 2.63
C HIS A 82 -2.52 -3.22 2.66
N ASP A 83 -3.28 -2.21 3.11
CA ASP A 83 -4.74 -2.27 3.18
C ASP A 83 -5.38 -2.43 1.79
N ILE A 84 -4.86 -1.73 0.78
CA ILE A 84 -5.32 -1.87 -0.61
C ILE A 84 -5.07 -3.29 -1.11
N CYS A 85 -3.88 -3.84 -0.86
CA CYS A 85 -3.54 -5.21 -1.24
C CYS A 85 -4.41 -6.24 -0.53
N LEU A 86 -4.70 -6.05 0.76
CA LEU A 86 -5.56 -6.93 1.55
C LEU A 86 -7.01 -6.90 1.02
N LYS A 87 -7.57 -5.72 0.79
CA LYS A 87 -8.91 -5.57 0.18
C LYS A 87 -8.98 -6.23 -1.20
N PHE A 88 -7.94 -6.08 -2.00
CA PHE A 88 -7.87 -6.74 -3.31
C PHE A 88 -7.80 -8.27 -3.17
N ALA A 89 -6.98 -8.79 -2.25
CA ALA A 89 -6.91 -10.22 -1.98
C ALA A 89 -8.27 -10.80 -1.52
N GLN A 90 -8.98 -10.10 -0.65
CA GLN A 90 -10.35 -10.46 -0.22
C GLN A 90 -11.35 -10.40 -1.37
N SER A 91 -11.18 -9.48 -2.33
CA SER A 91 -12.04 -9.41 -3.51
C SER A 91 -11.83 -10.61 -4.44
N ILE A 92 -10.59 -11.08 -4.59
CA ILE A 92 -10.27 -12.32 -5.33
C ILE A 92 -10.94 -13.52 -4.66
N GLU A 93 -10.85 -13.61 -3.34
CA GLU A 93 -11.46 -14.70 -2.56
C GLU A 93 -12.99 -14.79 -2.78
N LYS A 94 -13.66 -13.64 -2.82
CA LYS A 94 -15.12 -13.55 -3.02
C LYS A 94 -15.53 -13.74 -4.49
N SER A 95 -14.63 -13.58 -5.43
CA SER A 95 -14.91 -13.63 -6.86
C SER A 95 -15.02 -15.08 -7.34
N GLN A 96 -16.15 -15.48 -7.89
CA GLN A 96 -16.32 -16.81 -8.51
C GLN A 96 -15.34 -17.06 -9.66
N LYS A 97 -14.94 -16.02 -10.39
CA LYS A 97 -14.05 -16.09 -11.55
C LYS A 97 -12.59 -16.33 -11.15
N PHE A 98 -12.14 -15.70 -10.07
CA PHE A 98 -10.72 -15.68 -9.68
C PHE A 98 -10.40 -16.56 -8.46
N ASN A 99 -11.40 -17.09 -7.77
CA ASN A 99 -11.22 -17.94 -6.59
C ASN A 99 -10.38 -19.20 -6.90
N SER A 100 -10.42 -19.70 -8.14
CA SER A 100 -9.59 -20.82 -8.60
C SER A 100 -8.08 -20.56 -8.55
N TRP A 101 -7.66 -19.30 -8.48
CA TRP A 101 -6.24 -18.95 -8.32
C TRP A 101 -5.72 -19.23 -6.91
N LEU A 102 -6.62 -19.27 -5.92
CA LEU A 102 -6.30 -19.53 -4.53
C LEU A 102 -6.52 -21.02 -4.24
N LYS A 103 -5.44 -21.78 -4.10
CA LYS A 103 -5.53 -23.22 -3.77
C LYS A 103 -5.82 -23.39 -2.29
N LYS A 104 -7.01 -23.88 -1.95
CA LYS A 104 -7.37 -24.23 -0.56
C LYS A 104 -6.51 -25.39 -0.06
N THR A 105 -6.13 -25.34 1.21
CA THR A 105 -5.41 -26.44 1.87
C THR A 105 -6.35 -27.63 2.04
N VAL A 106 -5.93 -28.82 1.61
CA VAL A 106 -6.77 -30.03 1.61
C VAL A 106 -6.94 -30.59 3.03
N CYS A 107 -5.91 -30.44 3.86
CA CYS A 107 -5.93 -30.96 5.23
C CYS A 107 -5.94 -29.78 6.22
N GLN A 108 -7.07 -29.55 6.88
CA GLN A 108 -7.19 -28.51 7.90
C GLN A 108 -6.83 -29.09 9.27
N THR A 109 -5.61 -28.83 9.71
CA THR A 109 -5.20 -28.99 11.11
C THR A 109 -5.35 -27.67 11.86
N ARG A 110 -5.28 -27.68 13.21
CA ARG A 110 -5.38 -26.46 14.05
C ARG A 110 -4.41 -25.33 13.64
N THR A 111 -3.28 -25.67 13.00
CA THR A 111 -2.22 -24.75 12.58
C THR A 111 -2.08 -24.63 11.07
N SER A 112 -3.01 -25.23 10.28
CA SER A 112 -2.92 -25.16 8.83
C SER A 112 -3.36 -23.80 8.30
N GLU A 113 -2.58 -23.26 7.38
CA GLU A 113 -2.94 -22.08 6.63
C GLU A 113 -4.17 -22.34 5.75
N LYS A 114 -5.05 -21.35 5.61
CA LYS A 114 -6.29 -21.44 4.82
C LYS A 114 -6.01 -21.76 3.33
N TYR A 115 -4.95 -21.17 2.80
CA TYR A 115 -4.53 -21.34 1.42
C TYR A 115 -3.13 -21.92 1.33
N SER A 116 -2.96 -22.93 0.47
CA SER A 116 -1.67 -23.56 0.21
C SER A 116 -0.76 -22.63 -0.61
N ILE A 117 0.44 -22.38 -0.09
CA ILE A 117 1.49 -21.63 -0.78
C ILE A 117 2.39 -22.64 -1.51
N PRO A 118 2.54 -22.55 -2.84
CA PRO A 118 3.41 -23.45 -3.58
C PRO A 118 4.88 -23.22 -3.19
N PHE A 119 5.68 -24.30 -3.25
CA PHE A 119 7.12 -24.19 -3.01
C PHE A 119 7.78 -23.28 -4.04
N THR A 120 8.54 -22.30 -3.57
CA THR A 120 9.19 -21.29 -4.40
C THR A 120 10.68 -21.55 -4.49
N ARG A 121 11.19 -21.87 -5.69
CA ARG A 121 12.62 -22.09 -5.94
C ARG A 121 13.41 -20.80 -6.12
N THR A 122 12.74 -19.72 -6.52
CA THR A 122 13.39 -18.43 -6.82
C THR A 122 12.75 -17.31 -6.03
N LYS A 123 13.56 -16.31 -5.66
CA LYS A 123 13.08 -15.13 -4.95
C LYS A 123 12.04 -14.33 -5.76
N ILE A 124 12.20 -14.29 -7.09
CA ILE A 124 11.25 -13.63 -7.99
C ILE A 124 9.87 -14.28 -7.90
N TYR A 125 9.82 -15.61 -7.88
CA TYR A 125 8.56 -16.33 -7.76
C TYR A 125 7.96 -16.17 -6.36
N GLU A 126 8.79 -16.14 -5.31
CA GLU A 126 8.36 -15.91 -3.92
C GLU A 126 7.68 -14.55 -3.73
N THR A 127 8.16 -13.52 -4.44
CA THR A 127 7.62 -12.15 -4.39
C THR A 127 6.53 -11.90 -5.42
N SER A 128 6.11 -12.94 -6.15
CA SER A 128 5.05 -12.82 -7.14
C SER A 128 3.72 -12.36 -6.51
N PRO A 129 2.89 -11.61 -7.25
CA PRO A 129 1.67 -11.02 -6.72
C PRO A 129 0.74 -12.04 -6.06
N LEU A 130 0.55 -13.20 -6.70
CA LEU A 130 -0.35 -14.24 -6.19
C LEU A 130 0.12 -14.80 -4.85
N ILE A 131 1.42 -15.12 -4.72
CA ILE A 131 1.99 -15.64 -3.47
C ILE A 131 1.93 -14.59 -2.37
N TYR A 132 2.25 -13.33 -2.70
CA TYR A 132 2.15 -12.22 -1.75
C TYR A 132 0.72 -12.06 -1.23
N LEU A 133 -0.29 -12.04 -2.11
CA LEU A 133 -1.71 -11.92 -1.73
C LEU A 133 -2.19 -13.14 -0.92
N THR A 134 -1.73 -14.35 -1.27
CA THR A 134 -2.04 -15.56 -0.49
C THR A 134 -1.48 -15.49 0.93
N LYS A 135 -0.22 -15.01 1.08
CA LYS A 135 0.38 -14.78 2.40
C LYS A 135 -0.42 -13.77 3.21
N LEU A 136 -0.91 -12.68 2.60
CA LEU A 136 -1.75 -11.69 3.26
C LEU A 136 -3.08 -12.28 3.77
N LEU A 137 -3.74 -13.13 2.97
CA LEU A 137 -4.98 -13.80 3.38
C LEU A 137 -4.76 -14.79 4.52
N ASN A 138 -3.63 -15.49 4.54
CA ASN A 138 -3.30 -16.41 5.63
C ASN A 138 -2.94 -15.67 6.93
N SER A 139 -2.39 -14.48 6.85
CA SER A 139 -2.03 -13.66 8.03
C SER A 139 -3.23 -12.91 8.63
N ASN A 140 -4.33 -12.78 7.88
CA ASN A 140 -5.56 -12.08 8.30
C ASN A 140 -6.77 -12.98 8.04
N PRO A 141 -6.98 -14.01 8.87
CA PRO A 141 -8.05 -14.99 8.73
C PRO A 141 -9.45 -14.40 8.88
#